data_cf08e8dabb0db54a599429f986dfb0d8
#
_entry.id   cf08e8dabb0db54a599429f986dfb0d8
#
_cell.length_a   1.000
_cell.length_b   1.000
_cell.length_c   1.000
_cell.angle_alpha   90.00
_cell.angle_beta   90.00
_cell.angle_gamma   90.00
#
_symmetry.space_group_name_H-M   'P 1'
#
loop_
_entity.id
_entity.type
_entity.pdbx_description
1 polymer ?
#
loop_
_entity_poly.entity_id
_entity_poly.type
_entity_poly.pdbx_seq_one_letter_code
_entity_poly.pdbx_strand_id
1 'polypeptide(L)'
;MARQERAVRTRKAILDAAGEVFAEHGYAGATIYDVYKRCGVTKGAFYFHFASKVELAQAVLDEQVSGQIGYLEVPPGERTVKLQEVLDMGLLVAHRLTFDRMLQGSIRLAVDQVHEINRRVPYQAWIDAHLRILTEADKRGELLPDIDIPDAAQMIVGAFSGVQLMSEVMSDRSDLEERIAVLYRGLARVIATPATYEQLDVTTDRGKWLMARAEQEQEQEQRQKQAAAE
;
A
#
# COMPACT_ATOMS: atom_id res chain seq x y z
N MET A 1 19.56 -23.62 9.43
CA MET A 1 19.22 -22.72 8.31
C MET A 1 18.10 -23.27 7.44
N ALA A 2 18.23 -24.38 6.72
CA ALA A 2 17.18 -24.88 5.78
C ALA A 2 15.76 -25.06 6.36
N ARG A 3 15.61 -25.48 7.64
CA ARG A 3 14.30 -25.65 8.29
C ARG A 3 13.62 -24.30 8.57
N GLN A 4 14.39 -23.30 8.97
CA GLN A 4 13.88 -21.95 9.24
C GLN A 4 13.47 -21.25 7.95
N GLU A 5 14.26 -21.34 6.89
CA GLU A 5 13.95 -20.80 5.57
C GLU A 5 12.68 -21.42 4.96
N ARG A 6 12.50 -22.75 5.16
CA ARG A 6 11.27 -23.42 4.74
C ARG A 6 10.04 -22.92 5.51
N ALA A 7 10.17 -22.69 6.82
CA ALA A 7 9.08 -22.14 7.63
C ALA A 7 8.69 -20.72 7.18
N VAL A 8 9.67 -19.86 6.92
CA VAL A 8 9.44 -18.50 6.40
C VAL A 8 8.72 -18.53 5.05
N ARG A 9 9.18 -19.36 4.12
CA ARG A 9 8.53 -19.53 2.80
C ARG A 9 7.11 -20.05 2.93
N THR A 10 6.86 -21.02 3.80
CA THR A 10 5.52 -21.56 4.03
C THR A 10 4.59 -20.50 4.63
N ARG A 11 5.06 -19.72 5.61
CA ARG A 11 4.30 -18.62 6.21
C ARG A 11 3.92 -17.58 5.16
N LYS A 12 4.88 -17.19 4.30
CA LYS A 12 4.62 -16.24 3.22
C LYS A 12 3.57 -16.78 2.23
N ALA A 13 3.68 -18.02 1.79
CA ALA A 13 2.71 -18.63 0.88
C ALA A 13 1.30 -18.68 1.48
N ILE A 14 1.17 -18.91 2.81
CA ILE A 14 -0.12 -18.84 3.49
C ILE A 14 -0.68 -17.42 3.49
N LEU A 15 0.16 -16.40 3.75
CA LEU A 15 -0.25 -14.99 3.73
C LEU A 15 -0.68 -14.54 2.35
N ASP A 16 0.07 -14.88 1.30
CA ASP A 16 -0.26 -14.53 -0.08
C ASP A 16 -1.62 -15.15 -0.48
N ALA A 17 -1.81 -16.44 -0.19
CA ALA A 17 -3.10 -17.11 -0.42
C ALA A 17 -4.25 -16.52 0.41
N ALA A 18 -3.98 -16.09 1.65
CA ALA A 18 -4.98 -15.46 2.50
C ALA A 18 -5.42 -14.10 1.92
N GLY A 19 -4.48 -13.28 1.44
CA GLY A 19 -4.78 -12.03 0.76
C GLY A 19 -5.72 -12.24 -0.44
N GLU A 20 -5.43 -13.24 -1.30
CA GLU A 20 -6.29 -13.60 -2.42
C GLU A 20 -7.70 -14.04 -1.97
N VAL A 21 -7.78 -14.93 -0.96
CA VAL A 21 -9.07 -15.44 -0.44
C VAL A 21 -9.87 -14.30 0.19
N PHE A 22 -9.23 -13.40 0.95
CA PHE A 22 -9.92 -12.24 1.51
C PHE A 22 -10.35 -11.23 0.43
N ALA A 23 -9.55 -11.05 -0.63
CA ALA A 23 -9.95 -10.22 -1.76
C ALA A 23 -11.20 -10.76 -2.47
N GLU A 24 -11.34 -12.08 -2.61
CA GLU A 24 -12.47 -12.72 -3.31
C GLU A 24 -13.73 -12.80 -2.43
N HIS A 25 -13.59 -13.15 -1.16
CA HIS A 25 -14.71 -13.54 -0.31
C HIS A 25 -14.97 -12.60 0.88
N GLY A 26 -14.10 -11.63 1.13
CA GLY A 26 -14.11 -10.82 2.36
C GLY A 26 -13.82 -11.66 3.60
N TYR A 27 -13.80 -11.00 4.78
CA TYR A 27 -13.56 -11.73 6.02
C TYR A 27 -14.65 -12.76 6.30
N ALA A 28 -15.91 -12.40 6.19
CA ALA A 28 -17.03 -13.28 6.56
C ALA A 28 -17.09 -14.56 5.72
N GLY A 29 -16.93 -14.42 4.38
CA GLY A 29 -17.03 -15.52 3.41
C GLY A 29 -15.80 -16.41 3.31
N ALA A 30 -14.63 -15.91 3.68
CA ALA A 30 -13.36 -16.65 3.63
C ALA A 30 -13.31 -17.76 4.68
N THR A 31 -12.74 -18.92 4.34
CA THR A 31 -12.48 -20.01 5.28
C THR A 31 -10.98 -20.37 5.33
N ILE A 32 -10.53 -20.89 6.47
CA ILE A 32 -9.15 -21.40 6.60
C ILE A 32 -8.90 -22.55 5.62
N TYR A 33 -9.94 -23.32 5.29
CA TYR A 33 -9.88 -24.39 4.29
C TYR A 33 -9.49 -23.83 2.91
N ASP A 34 -10.14 -22.75 2.46
CA ASP A 34 -9.86 -22.13 1.17
C ASP A 34 -8.41 -21.65 1.09
N VAL A 35 -7.90 -21.09 2.19
CA VAL A 35 -6.51 -20.61 2.25
C VAL A 35 -5.51 -21.75 2.12
N TYR A 36 -5.58 -22.78 2.97
CA TYR A 36 -4.57 -23.84 2.91
C TYR A 36 -4.69 -24.72 1.66
N LYS A 37 -5.88 -24.84 1.08
CA LYS A 37 -6.11 -25.48 -0.22
C LYS A 37 -5.45 -24.68 -1.35
N ARG A 38 -5.57 -23.35 -1.33
CA ARG A 38 -4.99 -22.45 -2.35
C ARG A 38 -3.46 -22.49 -2.36
N CYS A 39 -2.82 -22.43 -1.19
CA CYS A 39 -1.35 -22.50 -1.11
C CYS A 39 -0.78 -23.93 -1.09
N GLY A 40 -1.61 -24.97 -1.16
CA GLY A 40 -1.16 -26.35 -1.23
C GLY A 40 -0.51 -26.90 0.05
N VAL A 41 -0.74 -26.25 1.22
CA VAL A 41 -0.22 -26.73 2.50
C VAL A 41 -1.22 -27.64 3.21
N THR A 42 -0.73 -28.51 4.09
CA THR A 42 -1.61 -29.34 4.92
C THR A 42 -2.27 -28.52 6.02
N LYS A 43 -3.43 -28.98 6.52
CA LYS A 43 -4.10 -28.38 7.68
C LYS A 43 -3.16 -28.24 8.89
N GLY A 44 -2.32 -29.26 9.16
CA GLY A 44 -1.36 -29.22 10.27
C GLY A 44 -0.27 -28.16 10.06
N ALA A 45 0.23 -28.00 8.82
CA ALA A 45 1.21 -26.98 8.49
C ALA A 45 0.62 -25.57 8.62
N PHE A 46 -0.65 -25.38 8.23
CA PHE A 46 -1.35 -24.11 8.45
C PHE A 46 -1.41 -23.75 9.93
N TYR A 47 -1.93 -24.66 10.78
CA TYR A 47 -2.09 -24.41 12.21
C TYR A 47 -0.77 -24.28 12.99
N PHE A 48 0.34 -24.71 12.41
CA PHE A 48 1.68 -24.41 12.94
C PHE A 48 2.05 -22.91 12.82
N HIS A 49 1.52 -22.22 11.80
CA HIS A 49 1.83 -20.80 11.52
C HIS A 49 0.77 -19.83 12.02
N PHE A 50 -0.52 -20.22 12.00
CA PHE A 50 -1.63 -19.36 12.38
C PHE A 50 -2.68 -20.15 13.15
N ALA A 51 -2.94 -19.76 14.40
CA ALA A 51 -3.87 -20.46 15.27
C ALA A 51 -5.34 -20.24 14.90
N SER A 52 -5.64 -19.13 14.20
CA SER A 52 -7.03 -18.75 13.89
C SER A 52 -7.13 -17.90 12.62
N LYS A 53 -8.35 -17.75 12.09
CA LYS A 53 -8.67 -16.84 11.00
C LYS A 53 -8.43 -15.36 11.39
N VAL A 54 -8.67 -15.01 12.64
CA VAL A 54 -8.42 -13.66 13.19
C VAL A 54 -6.94 -13.34 13.13
N GLU A 55 -6.09 -14.24 13.65
CA GLU A 55 -4.63 -14.06 13.61
C GLU A 55 -4.11 -13.95 12.17
N LEU A 56 -4.62 -14.78 11.26
CA LEU A 56 -4.28 -14.71 9.84
C LEU A 56 -4.68 -13.37 9.21
N ALA A 57 -5.91 -12.90 9.48
CA ALA A 57 -6.40 -11.63 8.95
C ALA A 57 -5.60 -10.44 9.49
N GLN A 58 -5.26 -10.47 10.80
CA GLN A 58 -4.38 -9.45 11.38
C GLN A 58 -2.99 -9.46 10.72
N ALA A 59 -2.42 -10.63 10.49
CA ALA A 59 -1.12 -10.75 9.83
C ALA A 59 -1.14 -10.25 8.37
N VAL A 60 -2.26 -10.40 7.65
CA VAL A 60 -2.45 -9.81 6.30
C VAL A 60 -2.48 -8.28 6.37
N LEU A 61 -3.14 -7.69 7.37
CA LEU A 61 -3.12 -6.24 7.59
C LEU A 61 -1.74 -5.72 7.96
N ASP A 62 -1.01 -6.44 8.82
CA ASP A 62 0.33 -6.04 9.26
C ASP A 62 1.36 -6.11 8.12
N GLU A 63 1.22 -7.08 7.21
CA GLU A 63 2.05 -7.21 6.01
C GLU A 63 1.87 -6.00 5.08
N GLN A 64 0.65 -5.47 4.97
CA GLN A 64 0.39 -4.25 4.22
C GLN A 64 1.21 -3.07 4.76
N VAL A 65 1.24 -2.89 6.06
CA VAL A 65 1.96 -1.77 6.69
C VAL A 65 3.47 -1.89 6.50
N SER A 66 4.03 -3.10 6.72
CA SER A 66 5.48 -3.33 6.61
C SER A 66 5.96 -3.36 5.15
N GLY A 67 5.20 -3.95 4.25
CA GLY A 67 5.57 -4.09 2.83
C GLY A 67 5.41 -2.81 2.02
N GLN A 68 4.42 -1.97 2.33
CA GLN A 68 4.15 -0.77 1.51
C GLN A 68 5.02 0.42 1.88
N ILE A 69 5.33 0.61 3.15
CA ILE A 69 6.20 1.72 3.59
C ILE A 69 7.62 1.58 3.02
N GLY A 70 8.11 0.34 2.83
CA GLY A 70 9.41 0.08 2.20
C GLY A 70 9.48 0.42 0.70
N TYR A 71 8.35 0.34 -0.04
CA TYR A 71 8.29 0.78 -1.45
C TYR A 71 8.25 2.30 -1.63
N LEU A 72 8.09 3.05 -0.55
CA LEU A 72 8.01 4.51 -0.58
C LEU A 72 9.37 5.20 -0.51
N GLU A 73 10.44 4.45 -0.33
CA GLU A 73 11.80 4.95 -0.49
C GLU A 73 12.15 5.07 -1.99
N VAL A 74 11.39 5.90 -2.71
CA VAL A 74 11.81 6.35 -4.04
C VAL A 74 13.11 7.15 -3.87
N PRO A 75 14.17 6.79 -4.59
CA PRO A 75 15.47 7.42 -4.44
C PRO A 75 15.40 8.95 -4.51
N PRO A 76 16.13 9.66 -3.65
CA PRO A 76 16.04 11.12 -3.51
C PRO A 76 16.47 11.92 -4.77
N GLY A 77 16.96 11.29 -5.82
CA GLY A 77 17.64 11.96 -6.92
C GLY A 77 16.77 12.63 -7.99
N GLU A 78 15.45 12.42 -8.00
CA GLU A 78 14.58 12.92 -9.09
C GLU A 78 13.38 13.75 -8.63
N ARG A 79 13.22 13.97 -7.34
CA ARG A 79 12.15 14.81 -6.82
C ARG A 79 12.65 16.21 -6.55
N THR A 80 12.13 17.17 -7.28
CA THR A 80 12.40 18.58 -7.04
C THR A 80 11.66 19.09 -5.80
N VAL A 81 10.49 18.53 -5.50
CA VAL A 81 9.64 18.93 -4.37
C VAL A 81 9.26 17.73 -3.49
N LYS A 82 9.21 17.96 -2.18
CA LYS A 82 8.88 16.93 -1.18
C LYS A 82 7.41 16.49 -1.24
N LEU A 83 6.52 17.42 -1.57
CA LEU A 83 5.08 17.14 -1.70
C LEU A 83 4.79 16.07 -2.77
N GLN A 84 5.65 15.88 -3.77
CA GLN A 84 5.52 14.81 -4.76
C GLN A 84 5.46 13.42 -4.12
N GLU A 85 6.09 13.22 -2.97
CA GLU A 85 6.05 11.92 -2.28
C GLU A 85 4.65 11.54 -1.81
N VAL A 86 3.83 12.51 -1.40
CA VAL A 86 2.41 12.28 -1.06
C VAL A 86 1.64 11.73 -2.26
N LEU A 87 1.85 12.33 -3.42
CA LEU A 87 1.17 11.92 -4.65
C LEU A 87 1.66 10.56 -5.14
N ASP A 88 2.98 10.36 -5.13
CA ASP A 88 3.63 9.12 -5.54
C ASP A 88 3.15 7.93 -4.72
N MET A 89 2.99 8.10 -3.40
CA MET A 89 2.43 7.07 -2.52
C MET A 89 1.07 6.57 -3.01
N GLY A 90 0.15 7.49 -3.21
CA GLY A 90 -1.20 7.12 -3.59
C GLY A 90 -1.32 6.65 -5.04
N LEU A 91 -0.58 7.24 -5.98
CA LEU A 91 -0.57 6.81 -7.38
C LEU A 91 0.02 5.40 -7.52
N LEU A 92 1.08 5.07 -6.78
CA LEU A 92 1.64 3.72 -6.74
C LEU A 92 0.67 2.71 -6.13
N VAL A 93 0.01 3.05 -5.02
CA VAL A 93 -1.01 2.18 -4.40
C VAL A 93 -2.20 1.99 -5.34
N ALA A 94 -2.66 3.04 -6.01
CA ALA A 94 -3.74 2.94 -7.00
C ALA A 94 -3.37 1.97 -8.13
N HIS A 95 -2.16 2.08 -8.68
CA HIS A 95 -1.66 1.15 -9.71
C HIS A 95 -1.63 -0.29 -9.20
N ARG A 96 -1.03 -0.55 -8.03
CA ARG A 96 -0.96 -1.90 -7.45
C ARG A 96 -2.34 -2.49 -7.17
N LEU A 97 -3.31 -1.69 -6.74
CA LEU A 97 -4.67 -2.15 -6.46
C LEU A 97 -5.39 -2.70 -7.70
N THR A 98 -4.93 -2.43 -8.90
CA THR A 98 -5.53 -2.99 -10.12
C THR A 98 -5.20 -4.48 -10.32
N PHE A 99 -4.11 -5.01 -9.73
CA PHE A 99 -3.65 -6.39 -9.94
C PHE A 99 -3.15 -7.11 -8.67
N ASP A 100 -2.69 -6.39 -7.65
CA ASP A 100 -2.12 -7.00 -6.44
C ASP A 100 -3.21 -7.53 -5.52
N ARG A 101 -3.46 -8.83 -5.59
CA ARG A 101 -4.52 -9.50 -4.83
C ARG A 101 -4.28 -9.47 -3.33
N MET A 102 -3.03 -9.51 -2.88
CA MET A 102 -2.69 -9.38 -1.45
C MET A 102 -3.10 -8.00 -0.92
N LEU A 103 -2.77 -6.94 -1.67
CA LEU A 103 -3.15 -5.59 -1.34
C LEU A 103 -4.67 -5.38 -1.36
N GLN A 104 -5.36 -5.93 -2.37
CA GLN A 104 -6.83 -5.90 -2.46
C GLN A 104 -7.47 -6.57 -1.24
N GLY A 105 -6.97 -7.74 -0.83
CA GLY A 105 -7.47 -8.47 0.34
C GLY A 105 -7.24 -7.71 1.65
N SER A 106 -6.08 -7.11 1.81
CA SER A 106 -5.76 -6.30 2.98
C SER A 106 -6.66 -5.06 3.08
N ILE A 107 -6.86 -4.32 1.99
CA ILE A 107 -7.76 -3.17 1.97
C ILE A 107 -9.21 -3.60 2.25
N ARG A 108 -9.66 -4.72 1.69
CA ARG A 108 -10.99 -5.25 1.98
C ARG A 108 -11.16 -5.58 3.45
N LEU A 109 -10.17 -6.21 4.09
CA LEU A 109 -10.17 -6.45 5.54
C LEU A 109 -10.23 -5.16 6.36
N ALA A 110 -9.56 -4.09 5.90
CA ALA A 110 -9.57 -2.81 6.59
C ALA A 110 -10.95 -2.12 6.56
N VAL A 111 -11.75 -2.33 5.51
CA VAL A 111 -13.12 -1.77 5.38
C VAL A 111 -14.21 -2.71 5.89
N ASP A 112 -13.99 -4.04 5.91
CA ASP A 112 -14.93 -5.01 6.48
C ASP A 112 -15.16 -4.73 7.96
N GLN A 113 -16.42 -4.87 8.43
CA GLN A 113 -16.78 -4.65 9.84
C GLN A 113 -16.40 -5.85 10.72
N VAL A 114 -15.10 -6.08 10.87
CA VAL A 114 -14.56 -7.15 11.73
C VAL A 114 -14.07 -6.56 13.05
N HIS A 115 -14.74 -6.89 14.14
CA HIS A 115 -14.42 -6.31 15.45
C HIS A 115 -13.16 -6.91 16.09
N GLU A 116 -12.81 -8.14 15.72
CA GLU A 116 -11.71 -8.89 16.31
C GLU A 116 -10.33 -8.49 15.77
N ILE A 117 -10.24 -7.77 14.65
CA ILE A 117 -8.98 -7.31 14.06
C ILE A 117 -8.77 -5.82 14.27
N ASN A 118 -7.52 -5.42 14.45
CA ASN A 118 -7.18 -4.01 14.65
C ASN A 118 -7.03 -3.28 13.31
N ARG A 119 -8.14 -2.79 12.78
CA ARG A 119 -8.21 -2.05 11.51
C ARG A 119 -7.65 -0.62 11.58
N ARG A 120 -7.38 -0.10 12.78
CA ARG A 120 -6.83 1.26 12.94
C ARG A 120 -5.37 1.34 12.52
N VAL A 121 -4.62 0.27 12.72
CA VAL A 121 -3.17 0.26 12.48
C VAL A 121 -2.79 0.67 11.05
N PRO A 122 -3.37 0.10 9.98
CA PRO A 122 -3.07 0.54 8.63
C PRO A 122 -3.37 2.02 8.38
N TYR A 123 -4.54 2.50 8.78
CA TYR A 123 -4.92 3.90 8.61
C TYR A 123 -3.98 4.84 9.36
N GLN A 124 -3.64 4.51 10.61
CA GLN A 124 -2.71 5.33 11.40
C GLN A 124 -1.32 5.39 10.76
N ALA A 125 -0.81 4.25 10.29
CA ALA A 125 0.49 4.20 9.60
C ALA A 125 0.52 5.09 8.35
N TRP A 126 -0.57 5.10 7.56
CA TRP A 126 -0.69 5.99 6.40
C TRP A 126 -0.78 7.46 6.81
N ILE A 127 -1.59 7.80 7.82
CA ILE A 127 -1.69 9.17 8.34
C ILE A 127 -0.32 9.64 8.83
N ASP A 128 0.40 8.82 9.61
CA ASP A 128 1.73 9.15 10.14
C ASP A 128 2.76 9.34 9.01
N ALA A 129 2.69 8.55 7.95
CA ALA A 129 3.55 8.72 6.78
C ALA A 129 3.28 10.06 6.07
N HIS A 130 2.02 10.39 5.81
CA HIS A 130 1.63 11.67 5.20
C HIS A 130 2.01 12.85 6.10
N LEU A 131 1.78 12.74 7.41
CA LEU A 131 2.14 13.76 8.39
C LEU A 131 3.65 14.10 8.34
N ARG A 132 4.52 13.09 8.28
CA ARG A 132 5.97 13.30 8.14
C ARG A 132 6.33 14.02 6.85
N ILE A 133 5.75 13.60 5.72
CA ILE A 133 6.06 14.18 4.41
C ILE A 133 5.56 15.62 4.33
N LEU A 134 4.31 15.89 4.76
CA LEU A 134 3.72 17.23 4.74
C LEU A 134 4.45 18.18 5.68
N THR A 135 4.88 17.72 6.87
CA THR A 135 5.70 18.53 7.79
C THR A 135 7.03 18.95 7.16
N GLU A 136 7.65 18.07 6.39
CA GLU A 136 8.90 18.40 5.70
C GLU A 136 8.66 19.31 4.47
N ALA A 137 7.56 19.11 3.73
CA ALA A 137 7.14 19.98 2.63
C ALA A 137 6.85 21.41 3.10
N ASP A 138 6.18 21.55 4.27
CA ASP A 138 5.92 22.85 4.88
C ASP A 138 7.20 23.59 5.24
N LYS A 139 8.17 22.92 5.88
CA LYS A 139 9.50 23.52 6.18
C LYS A 139 10.24 24.01 4.94
N ARG A 140 9.96 23.43 3.78
CA ARG A 140 10.52 23.83 2.49
C ARG A 140 9.74 24.94 1.79
N GLY A 141 8.63 25.40 2.38
CA GLY A 141 7.75 26.41 1.79
C GLY A 141 6.97 25.90 0.57
N GLU A 142 6.72 24.61 0.51
CA GLU A 142 6.00 23.97 -0.60
C GLU A 142 4.48 24.04 -0.43
N LEU A 143 3.99 24.24 0.83
CA LEU A 143 2.56 24.31 1.14
C LEU A 143 2.08 25.76 1.20
N LEU A 144 0.78 25.95 0.96
CA LEU A 144 0.11 27.23 1.22
C LEU A 144 0.19 27.58 2.72
N PRO A 145 0.21 28.87 3.08
CA PRO A 145 0.14 29.26 4.47
C PRO A 145 -1.17 28.79 5.11
N ASP A 146 -1.11 28.55 6.41
CA ASP A 146 -2.28 28.17 7.25
C ASP A 146 -2.87 26.77 6.96
N ILE A 147 -2.15 25.88 6.28
CA ILE A 147 -2.54 24.47 6.15
C ILE A 147 -2.37 23.78 7.51
N ASP A 148 -3.48 23.25 8.05
CA ASP A 148 -3.42 22.32 9.18
C ASP A 148 -2.91 20.96 8.68
N ILE A 149 -1.64 20.65 9.00
CA ILE A 149 -0.95 19.46 8.50
C ILE A 149 -1.59 18.17 9.01
N PRO A 150 -1.94 18.01 10.30
CA PRO A 150 -2.71 16.88 10.80
C PRO A 150 -4.03 16.64 10.06
N ASP A 151 -4.81 17.69 9.84
CA ASP A 151 -6.10 17.59 9.13
C ASP A 151 -5.89 17.26 7.65
N ALA A 152 -4.89 17.85 7.00
CA ALA A 152 -4.52 17.53 5.62
C ALA A 152 -4.11 16.06 5.47
N ALA A 153 -3.31 15.51 6.38
CA ALA A 153 -2.90 14.10 6.36
C ALA A 153 -4.12 13.16 6.48
N GLN A 154 -5.04 13.44 7.40
CA GLN A 154 -6.26 12.66 7.58
C GLN A 154 -7.20 12.78 6.37
N MET A 155 -7.35 13.99 5.83
CA MET A 155 -8.16 14.25 4.64
C MET A 155 -7.65 13.46 3.43
N ILE A 156 -6.34 13.43 3.17
CA ILE A 156 -5.73 12.71 2.05
C ILE A 156 -6.03 11.21 2.16
N VAL A 157 -5.79 10.61 3.33
CA VAL A 157 -6.03 9.17 3.56
C VAL A 157 -7.52 8.83 3.45
N GLY A 158 -8.39 9.67 4.02
CA GLY A 158 -9.84 9.48 3.95
C GLY A 158 -10.38 9.62 2.52
N ALA A 159 -9.92 10.62 1.77
CA ALA A 159 -10.33 10.85 0.39
C ALA A 159 -9.87 9.71 -0.54
N PHE A 160 -8.62 9.25 -0.41
CA PHE A 160 -8.13 8.08 -1.13
C PHE A 160 -9.01 6.85 -0.85
N SER A 161 -9.28 6.57 0.43
CA SER A 161 -10.11 5.42 0.85
C SER A 161 -11.52 5.48 0.28
N GLY A 162 -12.14 6.65 0.23
CA GLY A 162 -13.45 6.86 -0.36
C GLY A 162 -13.46 6.65 -1.88
N VAL A 163 -12.48 7.20 -2.59
CA VAL A 163 -12.37 7.08 -4.05
C VAL A 163 -12.08 5.65 -4.47
N GLN A 164 -11.18 4.94 -3.79
CA GLN A 164 -10.87 3.55 -4.12
C GLN A 164 -12.07 2.62 -3.89
N LEU A 165 -12.82 2.83 -2.79
CA LEU A 165 -14.03 2.05 -2.52
C LEU A 165 -15.11 2.31 -3.58
N MET A 166 -15.29 3.56 -3.97
CA MET A 166 -16.24 3.93 -5.03
C MET A 166 -15.84 3.32 -6.38
N SER A 167 -14.56 3.34 -6.73
CA SER A 167 -14.04 2.72 -7.96
C SER A 167 -14.24 1.20 -7.94
N GLU A 168 -14.00 0.55 -6.79
CA GLU A 168 -14.26 -0.89 -6.63
C GLU A 168 -15.72 -1.24 -6.93
N VAL A 169 -16.66 -0.50 -6.33
CA VAL A 169 -18.11 -0.77 -6.45
C VAL A 169 -18.64 -0.44 -7.86
N MET A 170 -18.15 0.64 -8.47
CA MET A 170 -18.71 1.17 -9.72
C MET A 170 -18.08 0.54 -10.97
N SER A 171 -16.82 0.12 -10.91
CA SER A 171 -16.04 -0.24 -12.11
C SER A 171 -15.04 -1.39 -11.89
N ASP A 172 -15.12 -2.09 -10.76
CA ASP A 172 -14.14 -3.14 -10.39
C ASP A 172 -12.69 -2.63 -10.51
N ARG A 173 -12.46 -1.39 -10.08
CA ARG A 173 -11.18 -0.67 -10.09
C ARG A 173 -10.59 -0.37 -11.48
N SER A 174 -11.32 -0.60 -12.57
CA SER A 174 -10.80 -0.35 -13.92
C SER A 174 -10.49 1.14 -14.20
N ASP A 175 -11.07 2.06 -13.43
CA ASP A 175 -10.86 3.52 -13.54
C ASP A 175 -10.12 4.13 -12.33
N LEU A 176 -9.56 3.27 -11.45
CA LEU A 176 -9.00 3.72 -10.17
C LEU A 176 -7.84 4.70 -10.35
N GLU A 177 -6.89 4.39 -11.24
CA GLU A 177 -5.71 5.24 -11.48
C GLU A 177 -6.12 6.64 -11.96
N GLU A 178 -7.10 6.72 -12.86
CA GLU A 178 -7.63 8.00 -13.34
C GLU A 178 -8.32 8.79 -12.22
N ARG A 179 -9.16 8.13 -11.43
CA ARG A 179 -9.88 8.76 -10.30
C ARG A 179 -8.92 9.29 -9.24
N ILE A 180 -7.88 8.54 -8.92
CA ILE A 180 -6.86 8.97 -7.95
C ILE A 180 -6.02 10.13 -8.52
N ALA A 181 -5.67 10.11 -9.80
CA ALA A 181 -5.01 11.25 -10.43
C ALA A 181 -5.88 12.52 -10.41
N VAL A 182 -7.20 12.39 -10.65
CA VAL A 182 -8.16 13.52 -10.52
C VAL A 182 -8.21 14.02 -9.09
N LEU A 183 -8.33 13.12 -8.09
CA LEU A 183 -8.33 13.47 -6.67
C LEU A 183 -7.07 14.27 -6.31
N TYR A 184 -5.89 13.77 -6.68
CA TYR A 184 -4.64 14.41 -6.29
C TYR A 184 -4.37 15.72 -7.02
N ARG A 185 -4.80 15.89 -8.27
CA ARG A 185 -4.79 17.19 -8.93
C ARG A 185 -5.64 18.22 -8.17
N GLY A 186 -6.78 17.80 -7.64
CA GLY A 186 -7.64 18.65 -6.82
C GLY A 186 -7.00 19.01 -5.48
N LEU A 187 -6.51 18.00 -4.75
CA LEU A 187 -5.85 18.17 -3.46
C LEU A 187 -4.60 19.05 -3.57
N ALA A 188 -3.74 18.80 -4.56
CA ALA A 188 -2.53 19.58 -4.78
C ALA A 188 -2.81 21.07 -4.98
N ARG A 189 -3.91 21.42 -5.70
CA ARG A 189 -4.33 22.83 -5.88
C ARG A 189 -4.75 23.51 -4.59
N VAL A 190 -5.22 22.75 -3.61
CA VAL A 190 -5.71 23.29 -2.33
C VAL A 190 -4.59 23.40 -1.30
N ILE A 191 -3.54 22.58 -1.39
CA ILE A 191 -2.50 22.53 -0.37
C ILE A 191 -1.13 23.08 -0.84
N ALA A 192 -0.80 22.99 -2.14
CA ALA A 192 0.49 23.42 -2.67
C ALA A 192 0.55 24.90 -2.99
N THR A 193 1.73 25.53 -2.84
CA THR A 193 1.97 26.84 -3.43
C THR A 193 1.92 26.75 -4.97
N PRO A 194 1.60 27.85 -5.71
CA PRO A 194 1.60 27.83 -7.17
C PRO A 194 2.92 27.32 -7.77
N ALA A 195 4.05 27.74 -7.23
CA ALA A 195 5.37 27.31 -7.70
C ALA A 195 5.64 25.82 -7.47
N THR A 196 5.14 25.25 -6.36
CA THR A 196 5.21 23.81 -6.08
C THR A 196 4.28 23.04 -7.02
N TYR A 197 3.04 23.51 -7.18
CA TYR A 197 2.05 22.84 -8.02
C TYR A 197 2.52 22.64 -9.47
N GLU A 198 3.20 23.63 -10.06
CA GLU A 198 3.75 23.54 -11.42
C GLU A 198 4.83 22.45 -11.57
N GLN A 199 5.43 21.99 -10.48
CA GLN A 199 6.48 20.96 -10.49
C GLN A 199 5.94 19.56 -10.20
N LEU A 200 4.64 19.42 -9.83
CA LEU A 200 4.06 18.14 -9.48
C LEU A 200 3.66 17.33 -10.72
N ASP A 201 4.02 16.06 -10.71
CA ASP A 201 3.55 15.07 -11.68
C ASP A 201 2.38 14.27 -11.10
N VAL A 202 1.20 14.48 -11.65
CA VAL A 202 -0.07 13.83 -11.29
C VAL A 202 -0.69 13.09 -12.49
N THR A 203 0.16 12.57 -13.35
CA THR A 203 -0.28 11.75 -14.49
C THR A 203 -0.76 10.37 -14.04
N THR A 204 -1.68 9.79 -14.78
CA THR A 204 -2.22 8.44 -14.50
C THR A 204 -1.13 7.37 -14.58
N ASP A 205 -0.14 7.53 -15.47
CA ASP A 205 0.94 6.55 -15.66
C ASP A 205 2.03 6.61 -14.58
N ARG A 206 1.97 7.60 -13.69
CA ARG A 206 3.00 7.82 -12.66
C ARG A 206 3.16 6.60 -11.74
N GLY A 207 2.08 5.97 -11.31
CA GLY A 207 2.12 4.76 -10.47
C GLY A 207 2.83 3.60 -11.15
N LYS A 208 2.52 3.35 -12.42
CA LYS A 208 3.17 2.33 -13.23
C LYS A 208 4.66 2.61 -13.42
N TRP A 209 5.02 3.87 -13.69
CA TRP A 209 6.42 4.28 -13.83
C TRP A 209 7.21 4.06 -12.53
N LEU A 210 6.63 4.43 -11.38
CA LEU A 210 7.25 4.22 -10.07
C LEU A 210 7.51 2.74 -9.79
N MET A 211 6.55 1.87 -10.11
CA MET A 211 6.71 0.44 -9.93
C MET A 211 7.82 -0.15 -10.80
N ALA A 212 7.81 0.16 -12.10
CA ALA A 212 8.83 -0.32 -13.03
C ALA A 212 10.25 0.13 -12.61
N ARG A 213 10.37 1.33 -12.07
CA ARG A 213 11.63 1.85 -11.55
C ARG A 213 12.09 1.10 -10.30
N ALA A 214 11.20 0.88 -9.33
CA ALA A 214 11.54 0.12 -8.12
C ALA A 214 12.03 -1.30 -8.43
N GLU A 215 11.42 -1.95 -9.42
CA GLU A 215 11.85 -3.28 -9.90
C GLU A 215 13.27 -3.23 -10.50
N GLN A 216 13.58 -2.23 -11.32
CA GLN A 216 14.92 -2.06 -11.91
C GLN A 216 16.00 -1.82 -10.85
N GLU A 217 15.70 -1.02 -9.83
CA GLU A 217 16.63 -0.74 -8.73
C GLU A 217 16.91 -2.00 -7.90
N GLN A 218 15.89 -2.79 -7.59
CA GLN A 218 16.04 -4.07 -6.90
C GLN A 218 16.89 -5.08 -7.69
N GLU A 219 16.68 -5.17 -9.00
CA GLU A 219 17.51 -6.01 -9.86
C GLU A 219 18.98 -5.56 -9.89
N GLN A 220 19.22 -4.25 -9.94
CA GLN A 220 20.58 -3.71 -9.94
C GLN A 220 21.29 -3.99 -8.60
N GLU A 221 20.60 -3.80 -7.46
CA GLU A 221 21.14 -4.13 -6.14
C GLU A 221 21.47 -5.62 -6.01
N GLN A 222 20.58 -6.49 -6.51
CA GLN A 222 20.82 -7.94 -6.46
C GLN A 222 22.03 -8.33 -7.30
N ARG A 223 22.19 -7.77 -8.50
CA ARG A 223 23.39 -7.99 -9.36
C ARG A 223 24.66 -7.49 -8.69
N GLN A 224 24.64 -6.33 -8.03
CA GLN A 224 25.78 -5.81 -7.29
C GLN A 224 26.16 -6.69 -6.09
N LYS A 225 25.17 -7.17 -5.33
CA LYS A 225 25.40 -8.10 -4.21
C LYS A 225 25.97 -9.44 -4.66
N GLN A 226 25.54 -9.97 -5.81
CA GLN A 226 26.09 -11.19 -6.40
C GLN A 226 27.53 -10.98 -6.88
N ALA A 227 27.81 -9.89 -7.58
CA ALA A 227 29.17 -9.57 -8.05
C ALA A 227 30.17 -9.29 -6.91
N ALA A 228 29.69 -8.83 -5.76
CA ALA A 228 30.54 -8.60 -4.58
C ALA A 228 30.78 -9.88 -3.74
N ALA A 229 30.06 -10.96 -4.02
CA ALA A 229 30.20 -12.26 -3.34
C ALA A 229 31.05 -13.27 -4.11
N GLU A 230 31.42 -12.94 -5.37
CA GLU A 230 32.37 -13.67 -6.22
C GLU A 230 33.80 -13.08 -6.10
#